data_27afd6d00b0d8deb4c139ddd50609600
#
_entry.id   27afd6d00b0d8deb4c139ddd50609600
#
_cell.length_a   1.000
_cell.length_b   1.000
_cell.length_c   1.000
_cell.angle_alpha   90.00
_cell.angle_beta   90.00
_cell.angle_gamma   90.00
#
_symmetry.space_group_name_H-M   'P 1'
#
loop_
_entity.id
_entity.type
_entity.pdbx_description
1 polymer ?
#
loop_
_entity_poly.entity_id
_entity_poly.type
_entity_poly.pdbx_seq_one_letter_code
_entity_poly.pdbx_strand_id
1 'polypeptide(L)'
;MRRRGHRSRAVAVTAAAALLGIVGTAGCDAVGGNEAAPTGSTSRSKPSTDSTTWNLSPNSIAAVGDSITRAFDACEALSDCPKVSWATGSDAKVDSLALRLLGKSGAAQRSWNYAKTGAQMAELDDQLAQAATRKPELVTVLAGANDACQPTVAAMTSVPDFRAQFEDAMNTLREASPKTQVFVASVPDLKRLWSIGRTNELSKEMWKLGICSSMLAEPDDLGAAASSRRDKVQDRVKEYNAVLEDVCENDKLCRFDGGAVYKYRFDAAQLSTVDWFHPSTSGQKLLAEMAYRVVTAPEPDDLKLPTSSG
;
A
#
# COMPACT_ATOMS: atom_id res chain seq x y z
N MET A 1 49.79 -22.50 2.23
CA MET A 1 49.78 -23.72 3.12
C MET A 1 48.75 -23.55 4.22
N ARG A 2 47.97 -24.61 4.48
CA ARG A 2 46.99 -24.92 5.52
C ARG A 2 45.52 -24.53 5.21
N ARG A 3 44.83 -25.52 4.62
CA ARG A 3 43.38 -25.73 4.68
C ARG A 3 42.93 -26.10 6.07
N ARG A 4 41.84 -25.52 6.58
CA ARG A 4 41.07 -26.11 7.70
C ARG A 4 39.64 -26.30 7.26
N GLY A 5 39.23 -27.56 7.18
CA GLY A 5 37.86 -27.98 6.93
C GLY A 5 37.01 -27.83 8.20
N HIS A 6 35.74 -27.52 8.03
CA HIS A 6 34.74 -27.63 9.09
C HIS A 6 33.79 -28.78 8.79
N ARG A 7 33.70 -29.64 9.74
CA ARG A 7 32.92 -30.88 9.78
C ARG A 7 31.45 -30.54 10.02
N SER A 8 30.58 -31.06 9.17
CA SER A 8 29.15 -31.16 9.37
C SER A 8 28.82 -32.10 10.52
N ARG A 9 27.95 -31.67 11.43
CA ARG A 9 27.32 -32.57 12.39
C ARG A 9 25.82 -32.65 12.02
N ALA A 10 25.45 -33.83 11.54
CA ALA A 10 24.05 -34.24 11.39
C ALA A 10 23.55 -34.66 12.79
N VAL A 11 22.37 -34.19 13.15
CA VAL A 11 21.62 -34.70 14.31
C VAL A 11 20.37 -35.35 13.77
N ALA A 12 20.29 -36.66 13.95
CA ALA A 12 19.10 -37.45 13.69
C ALA A 12 18.22 -37.41 14.95
N VAL A 13 16.93 -37.15 14.77
CA VAL A 13 15.92 -37.36 15.83
C VAL A 13 14.89 -38.37 15.32
N THR A 14 14.85 -39.46 16.08
CA THR A 14 14.01 -40.64 15.89
C THR A 14 12.55 -40.40 16.27
N ALA A 15 11.66 -40.96 15.48
CA ALA A 15 10.22 -41.05 15.73
C ALA A 15 9.94 -42.13 16.84
N ALA A 16 8.93 -41.86 17.65
CA ALA A 16 8.22 -42.86 18.43
C ALA A 16 6.72 -42.72 18.26
N ALA A 17 6.12 -43.76 17.67
CA ALA A 17 4.71 -43.96 17.59
C ALA A 17 4.21 -44.69 18.85
N ALA A 18 3.05 -44.28 19.37
CA ALA A 18 2.30 -45.10 20.33
C ALA A 18 0.81 -45.10 19.95
N LEU A 19 0.35 -46.25 19.53
CA LEU A 19 -1.05 -46.65 19.33
C LEU A 19 -1.59 -47.20 20.65
N LEU A 20 -2.79 -46.79 21.07
CA LEU A 20 -3.66 -47.55 21.96
C LEU A 20 -5.12 -47.21 21.68
N GLY A 21 -5.85 -48.17 21.18
CA GLY A 21 -7.29 -48.20 21.06
C GLY A 21 -7.96 -48.76 22.30
N ILE A 22 -9.20 -48.44 22.55
CA ILE A 22 -10.14 -49.24 23.33
C ILE A 22 -11.56 -49.09 22.78
N VAL A 23 -12.20 -50.23 22.71
CA VAL A 23 -13.52 -50.62 22.21
C VAL A 23 -14.58 -50.56 23.33
N GLY A 24 -15.85 -50.42 22.95
CA GLY A 24 -17.02 -50.88 23.70
C GLY A 24 -17.99 -49.76 24.09
N THR A 25 -19.28 -49.88 24.09
CA THR A 25 -20.24 -50.96 23.88
C THR A 25 -21.62 -50.36 23.58
N ALA A 26 -22.41 -51.10 22.82
CA ALA A 26 -23.80 -50.81 22.53
C ALA A 26 -24.70 -51.05 23.75
N GLY A 27 -25.82 -50.31 23.83
CA GLY A 27 -26.95 -50.57 24.73
C GLY A 27 -28.22 -49.96 24.12
N CYS A 28 -29.08 -50.86 23.56
CA CYS A 28 -30.48 -50.56 23.27
C CYS A 28 -31.29 -50.74 24.54
N ASP A 29 -32.27 -49.87 24.79
CA ASP A 29 -33.59 -50.35 25.21
C ASP A 29 -34.67 -49.30 24.94
N ALA A 30 -35.81 -49.81 24.47
CA ALA A 30 -37.01 -49.09 24.09
C ALA A 30 -37.98 -48.94 25.29
N VAL A 31 -38.90 -48.02 25.20
CA VAL A 31 -40.35 -48.09 25.40
C VAL A 31 -40.98 -46.74 25.80
N GLY A 32 -41.80 -46.20 24.90
CA GLY A 32 -43.18 -45.81 25.11
C GLY A 32 -43.49 -44.49 25.86
N GLY A 33 -44.12 -43.55 25.14
CA GLY A 33 -44.87 -42.44 25.74
C GLY A 33 -45.18 -41.32 24.74
N ASN A 34 -46.38 -41.30 24.22
CA ASN A 34 -47.00 -40.24 23.43
C ASN A 34 -47.05 -38.96 24.23
N GLU A 35 -46.70 -37.80 23.63
CA GLU A 35 -47.56 -36.59 23.65
C GLU A 35 -46.90 -35.44 22.87
N ALA A 36 -47.73 -34.79 22.08
CA ALA A 36 -47.78 -33.42 21.59
C ALA A 36 -46.50 -32.75 21.11
N ALA A 37 -46.45 -32.45 19.80
CA ALA A 37 -45.55 -31.51 19.18
C ALA A 37 -45.79 -30.05 19.63
N PRO A 38 -44.71 -29.24 19.73
CA PRO A 38 -44.76 -27.88 19.27
C PRO A 38 -43.93 -27.71 17.99
N THR A 39 -44.56 -27.11 17.00
CA THR A 39 -44.00 -26.64 15.78
C THR A 39 -42.78 -25.74 16.02
N GLY A 40 -41.63 -26.35 16.06
CA GLY A 40 -40.34 -25.64 16.02
C GLY A 40 -40.04 -25.30 14.58
N SER A 41 -40.24 -24.05 14.20
CA SER A 41 -39.77 -23.47 12.95
C SER A 41 -38.25 -23.59 12.91
N THR A 42 -37.74 -24.60 12.25
CA THR A 42 -36.33 -24.66 11.87
C THR A 42 -36.09 -23.57 10.84
N SER A 43 -35.69 -22.41 11.34
CA SER A 43 -35.08 -21.36 10.54
C SER A 43 -33.83 -21.96 9.90
N ARG A 44 -34.00 -22.46 8.69
CA ARG A 44 -32.91 -22.85 7.81
C ARG A 44 -32.12 -21.57 7.57
N SER A 45 -31.00 -21.40 8.28
CA SER A 45 -30.02 -20.36 7.97
C SER A 45 -29.68 -20.52 6.51
N LYS A 46 -30.16 -19.60 5.67
CA LYS A 46 -29.70 -19.47 4.29
C LYS A 46 -28.18 -19.45 4.34
N PRO A 47 -27.47 -20.19 3.47
CA PRO A 47 -26.04 -19.97 3.31
C PRO A 47 -25.86 -18.49 3.06
N SER A 48 -25.11 -17.81 3.92
CA SER A 48 -24.61 -16.47 3.65
C SER A 48 -23.85 -16.57 2.34
N THR A 49 -24.44 -16.09 1.26
CA THR A 49 -23.65 -15.76 0.07
C THR A 49 -22.65 -14.75 0.58
N ASP A 50 -21.38 -15.14 0.64
CA ASP A 50 -20.23 -14.27 0.92
C ASP A 50 -20.22 -13.20 -0.18
N SER A 51 -21.05 -12.16 -0.01
CA SER A 51 -20.98 -10.98 -0.84
C SER A 51 -19.73 -10.26 -0.40
N THR A 52 -18.71 -10.30 -1.22
CA THR A 52 -17.50 -9.49 -1.11
C THR A 52 -17.88 -8.02 -1.33
N THR A 53 -18.60 -7.44 -0.38
CA THR A 53 -18.92 -6.02 -0.36
C THR A 53 -17.79 -5.27 0.31
N TRP A 54 -17.41 -4.15 -0.27
CA TRP A 54 -16.41 -3.26 0.30
C TRP A 54 -16.83 -2.77 1.69
N ASN A 55 -15.96 -2.94 2.68
CA ASN A 55 -16.18 -2.47 4.05
C ASN A 55 -15.72 -1.00 4.17
N LEU A 56 -16.66 -0.10 4.45
CA LEU A 56 -16.39 1.34 4.59
C LEU A 56 -15.71 1.71 5.92
N SER A 57 -15.62 0.77 6.85
CA SER A 57 -15.08 0.98 8.20
C SER A 57 -14.17 -0.17 8.62
N PRO A 58 -13.05 -0.39 7.92
CA PRO A 58 -12.12 -1.45 8.27
C PRO A 58 -11.53 -1.24 9.66
N ASN A 59 -11.36 -2.32 10.43
CA ASN A 59 -10.89 -2.30 11.81
C ASN A 59 -9.38 -2.45 11.96
N SER A 60 -8.65 -2.65 10.86
CA SER A 60 -7.19 -2.75 10.88
C SER A 60 -6.60 -2.35 9.53
N ILE A 61 -5.39 -1.79 9.55
CA ILE A 61 -4.73 -1.25 8.36
C ILE A 61 -3.27 -1.71 8.34
N ALA A 62 -2.79 -2.13 7.17
CA ALA A 62 -1.37 -2.22 6.86
C ALA A 62 -1.04 -1.32 5.67
N ALA A 63 0.08 -0.61 5.74
CA ALA A 63 0.55 0.25 4.65
C ALA A 63 1.80 -0.34 4.02
N VAL A 64 1.83 -0.35 2.69
CA VAL A 64 2.97 -0.74 1.86
C VAL A 64 3.27 0.37 0.86
N GLY A 65 4.46 0.36 0.29
CA GLY A 65 4.91 1.35 -0.68
C GLY A 65 6.34 1.82 -0.40
N ASP A 66 6.58 3.09 -0.65
CA ASP A 66 7.90 3.69 -0.66
C ASP A 66 8.10 4.77 0.43
N SER A 67 9.05 5.68 0.19
CA SER A 67 9.38 6.81 1.06
C SER A 67 8.21 7.75 1.33
N ILE A 68 7.26 7.89 0.40
CA ILE A 68 6.06 8.72 0.61
C ILE A 68 5.24 8.15 1.77
N THR A 69 5.07 6.83 1.81
CA THR A 69 4.35 6.14 2.89
C THR A 69 5.16 6.09 4.19
N ARG A 70 6.50 6.14 4.11
CA ARG A 70 7.39 6.31 5.27
C ARG A 70 7.45 7.75 5.78
N ALA A 71 6.85 8.69 5.06
CA ALA A 71 6.94 10.13 5.33
C ALA A 71 8.40 10.61 5.43
N PHE A 72 9.25 10.13 4.52
CA PHE A 72 10.66 10.57 4.44
C PHE A 72 10.73 12.08 4.26
N ASP A 73 11.68 12.73 4.92
CA ASP A 73 11.88 14.19 4.93
C ASP A 73 10.66 15.04 5.37
N ALA A 74 9.60 14.42 5.89
CA ALA A 74 8.40 15.15 6.27
C ALA A 74 8.51 15.89 7.63
N CYS A 75 9.38 15.45 8.52
CA CYS A 75 9.56 16.07 9.86
C CYS A 75 11.03 16.15 10.31
N GLU A 76 11.90 15.39 9.71
CA GLU A 76 13.33 15.34 10.01
C GLU A 76 14.10 15.12 8.71
N ALA A 77 15.20 15.84 8.53
CA ALA A 77 15.96 15.78 7.29
C ALA A 77 16.67 14.41 7.10
N LEU A 78 16.61 13.89 5.87
CA LEU A 78 17.23 12.65 5.43
C LEU A 78 16.84 11.44 6.28
N SER A 79 15.60 11.43 6.76
CA SER A 79 15.10 10.40 7.66
C SER A 79 13.63 10.06 7.41
N ASP A 80 13.29 8.79 7.63
CA ASP A 80 11.91 8.34 7.73
C ASP A 80 11.22 8.97 8.95
N CYS A 81 10.00 9.41 8.78
CA CYS A 81 9.21 9.98 9.85
C CYS A 81 7.82 9.31 9.99
N PRO A 82 7.76 8.00 10.31
CA PRO A 82 6.52 7.23 10.25
C PRO A 82 5.41 7.77 11.16
N LYS A 83 5.74 8.58 12.17
CA LYS A 83 4.74 9.24 13.03
C LYS A 83 3.83 10.22 12.26
N VAL A 84 4.32 10.79 11.15
CA VAL A 84 3.53 11.67 10.28
C VAL A 84 3.14 11.01 8.95
N SER A 85 3.23 9.67 8.84
CA SER A 85 2.75 8.93 7.67
C SER A 85 1.27 9.18 7.40
N TRP A 86 0.90 9.44 6.15
CA TRP A 86 -0.48 9.62 5.72
C TRP A 86 -1.36 8.40 6.02
N ALA A 87 -0.78 7.19 5.94
CA ALA A 87 -1.51 5.94 6.09
C ALA A 87 -1.65 5.52 7.56
N THR A 88 -0.54 5.53 8.32
CA THR A 88 -0.46 4.91 9.65
C THR A 88 0.12 5.81 10.73
N GLY A 89 0.35 7.08 10.43
CA GLY A 89 0.96 8.03 11.37
C GLY A 89 0.11 8.28 12.62
N SER A 90 0.77 8.59 13.73
CA SER A 90 0.14 8.87 15.03
C SER A 90 -0.01 10.37 15.34
N ASP A 91 0.56 11.24 14.49
CA ASP A 91 0.50 12.69 14.69
C ASP A 91 -0.89 13.22 14.34
N ALA A 92 -1.54 13.88 15.31
CA ALA A 92 -2.88 14.43 15.15
C ALA A 92 -2.95 15.57 14.11
N LYS A 93 -1.83 16.22 13.76
CA LYS A 93 -1.80 17.27 12.74
C LYS A 93 -1.96 16.67 11.33
N VAL A 94 -1.45 15.46 11.11
CA VAL A 94 -1.63 14.72 9.87
C VAL A 94 -3.01 14.09 9.83
N ASP A 95 -3.48 13.58 10.96
CA ASP A 95 -4.76 12.88 11.06
C ASP A 95 -4.83 11.76 10.01
N SER A 96 -3.90 10.80 10.13
CA SER A 96 -3.67 9.72 9.16
C SER A 96 -4.93 8.91 8.87
N LEU A 97 -4.93 8.15 7.77
CA LEU A 97 -6.01 7.23 7.45
C LEU A 97 -6.32 6.29 8.64
N ALA A 98 -5.30 5.78 9.32
CA ALA A 98 -5.48 4.95 10.50
C ALA A 98 -6.16 5.70 11.65
N LEU A 99 -5.78 6.96 11.91
CA LEU A 99 -6.45 7.76 12.95
C LEU A 99 -7.91 8.03 12.62
N ARG A 100 -8.23 8.34 11.37
CA ARG A 100 -9.59 8.60 10.89
C ARG A 100 -10.50 7.37 10.98
N LEU A 101 -9.98 6.20 10.63
CA LEU A 101 -10.77 4.96 10.61
C LEU A 101 -10.83 4.26 11.98
N LEU A 102 -9.73 4.25 12.72
CA LEU A 102 -9.59 3.41 13.91
C LEU A 102 -9.61 4.21 15.23
N GLY A 103 -9.53 5.53 15.15
CA GLY A 103 -9.28 6.37 16.30
C GLY A 103 -7.88 6.14 16.89
N LYS A 104 -7.47 6.96 17.86
CA LYS A 104 -6.12 6.96 18.41
C LYS A 104 -5.69 5.58 18.99
N SER A 105 -6.55 4.95 19.79
CA SER A 105 -6.25 3.65 20.39
C SER A 105 -6.18 2.53 19.35
N GLY A 106 -7.12 2.52 18.40
CA GLY A 106 -7.15 1.53 17.33
C GLY A 106 -5.95 1.66 16.39
N ALA A 107 -5.57 2.88 16.02
CA ALA A 107 -4.40 3.12 15.19
C ALA A 107 -3.10 2.62 15.87
N ALA A 108 -2.94 2.84 17.18
CA ALA A 108 -1.77 2.36 17.90
C ALA A 108 -1.66 0.82 17.96
N GLN A 109 -2.78 0.10 17.91
CA GLN A 109 -2.81 -1.35 18.11
C GLN A 109 -2.98 -2.14 16.82
N ARG A 110 -3.63 -1.57 15.81
CA ARG A 110 -4.09 -2.27 14.61
C ARG A 110 -3.72 -1.54 13.32
N SER A 111 -2.61 -0.78 13.34
CA SER A 111 -2.02 -0.25 12.12
C SER A 111 -0.53 -0.58 12.03
N TRP A 112 -0.08 -0.97 10.84
CA TRP A 112 1.30 -1.40 10.58
C TRP A 112 1.81 -0.75 9.30
N ASN A 113 3.09 -0.37 9.27
CA ASN A 113 3.73 0.23 8.12
C ASN A 113 4.91 -0.63 7.66
N TYR A 114 4.77 -1.27 6.51
CA TYR A 114 5.78 -2.13 5.88
C TYR A 114 6.46 -1.46 4.69
N ALA A 115 6.08 -0.22 4.37
CA ALA A 115 6.73 0.55 3.32
C ALA A 115 8.23 0.70 3.57
N LYS A 116 9.01 0.83 2.51
CA LYS A 116 10.47 1.00 2.57
C LYS A 116 10.89 2.17 1.69
N THR A 117 11.67 3.07 2.23
CA THR A 117 12.25 4.19 1.47
C THR A 117 13.09 3.65 0.32
N GLY A 118 12.87 4.18 -0.87
CA GLY A 118 13.52 3.74 -2.11
C GLY A 118 12.88 2.53 -2.81
N ALA A 119 11.87 1.90 -2.22
CA ALA A 119 11.25 0.71 -2.80
C ALA A 119 10.64 0.99 -4.17
N GLN A 120 10.86 0.07 -5.10
CA GLN A 120 10.22 -0.02 -6.41
C GLN A 120 9.09 -1.05 -6.38
N MET A 121 8.35 -1.18 -7.47
CA MET A 121 7.24 -2.13 -7.57
C MET A 121 7.69 -3.58 -7.34
N ALA A 122 8.88 -3.96 -7.74
CA ALA A 122 9.47 -5.28 -7.52
C ALA A 122 9.56 -5.71 -6.03
N GLU A 123 9.58 -4.74 -5.10
CA GLU A 123 9.69 -5.01 -3.66
C GLU A 123 8.33 -5.05 -2.96
N LEU A 124 7.26 -4.80 -3.72
CA LEU A 124 5.90 -4.75 -3.16
C LEU A 124 5.41 -6.14 -2.73
N ASP A 125 5.82 -7.19 -3.45
CA ASP A 125 5.49 -8.58 -3.13
C ASP A 125 5.91 -8.95 -1.70
N ASP A 126 7.18 -8.73 -1.35
CA ASP A 126 7.71 -8.96 0.00
C ASP A 126 6.98 -8.13 1.07
N GLN A 127 6.61 -6.89 0.75
CA GLN A 127 5.89 -6.01 1.68
C GLN A 127 4.47 -6.52 1.91
N LEU A 128 3.77 -6.95 0.85
CA LEU A 128 2.42 -7.51 0.95
C LEU A 128 2.41 -8.87 1.65
N ALA A 129 3.41 -9.72 1.41
CA ALA A 129 3.60 -10.96 2.15
C ALA A 129 3.73 -10.69 3.67
N GLN A 130 4.53 -9.70 4.06
CA GLN A 130 4.67 -9.30 5.46
C GLN A 130 3.36 -8.73 6.03
N ALA A 131 2.67 -7.85 5.27
CA ALA A 131 1.39 -7.28 5.67
C ALA A 131 0.34 -8.36 5.90
N ALA A 132 0.27 -9.35 5.02
CA ALA A 132 -0.68 -10.46 5.08
C ALA A 132 -0.56 -11.30 6.37
N THR A 133 0.63 -11.36 7.00
CA THR A 133 0.81 -12.06 8.29
C THR A 133 -0.07 -11.49 9.41
N ARG A 134 -0.46 -10.21 9.31
CA ARG A 134 -1.36 -9.53 10.24
C ARG A 134 -2.84 -9.71 9.90
N LYS A 135 -3.15 -10.22 8.71
CA LYS A 135 -4.51 -10.35 8.17
C LYS A 135 -5.29 -9.03 8.32
N PRO A 136 -4.75 -7.90 7.84
CA PRO A 136 -5.43 -6.60 7.99
C PRO A 136 -6.71 -6.60 7.18
N GLU A 137 -7.71 -5.84 7.63
CA GLU A 137 -8.93 -5.65 6.84
C GLU A 137 -8.69 -4.72 5.64
N LEU A 138 -7.74 -3.79 5.75
CA LEU A 138 -7.34 -2.88 4.68
C LEU A 138 -5.82 -2.86 4.51
N VAL A 139 -5.36 -2.96 3.27
CA VAL A 139 -3.99 -2.62 2.88
C VAL A 139 -4.04 -1.34 2.05
N THR A 140 -3.10 -0.43 2.27
CA THR A 140 -2.90 0.74 1.41
C THR A 140 -1.60 0.61 0.62
N VAL A 141 -1.66 0.94 -0.67
CA VAL A 141 -0.53 0.92 -1.61
C VAL A 141 -0.29 2.33 -2.14
N LEU A 142 0.94 2.84 -2.03
CA LEU A 142 1.44 3.98 -2.77
C LEU A 142 2.89 3.69 -3.15
N ALA A 143 3.11 3.33 -4.41
CA ALA A 143 4.40 2.92 -4.97
C ALA A 143 4.46 3.22 -6.48
N GLY A 144 5.66 3.27 -7.05
CA GLY A 144 5.90 3.50 -8.47
C GLY A 144 6.67 4.78 -8.79
N ALA A 145 6.80 5.69 -7.84
CA ALA A 145 7.62 6.89 -8.04
C ALA A 145 9.10 6.52 -8.27
N ASN A 146 9.64 5.58 -7.51
CA ASN A 146 11.02 5.12 -7.67
C ASN A 146 11.26 4.34 -8.97
N ASP A 147 10.24 3.70 -9.51
CA ASP A 147 10.28 3.02 -10.82
C ASP A 147 10.51 4.02 -11.97
N ALA A 148 9.95 5.22 -11.84
CA ALA A 148 10.16 6.32 -12.77
C ALA A 148 11.41 7.17 -12.44
N CYS A 149 11.75 7.27 -11.16
CA CYS A 149 12.84 8.09 -10.63
C CYS A 149 14.21 7.38 -10.71
N GLN A 150 14.62 7.00 -11.90
CA GLN A 150 15.86 6.30 -12.16
C GLN A 150 16.99 7.25 -12.60
N PRO A 151 18.27 6.82 -12.64
CA PRO A 151 19.35 7.66 -13.16
C PRO A 151 19.13 8.12 -14.60
N THR A 152 18.47 7.31 -15.41
CA THR A 152 18.15 7.62 -16.83
C THR A 152 16.74 7.15 -17.18
N VAL A 153 16.18 7.71 -18.25
CA VAL A 153 14.89 7.27 -18.81
C VAL A 153 14.91 5.78 -19.23
N ALA A 154 16.04 5.31 -19.73
CA ALA A 154 16.18 3.91 -20.14
C ALA A 154 16.21 2.92 -18.96
N ALA A 155 16.55 3.39 -17.77
CA ALA A 155 16.58 2.58 -16.56
C ALA A 155 15.24 2.53 -15.81
N MET A 156 14.22 3.29 -16.23
CA MET A 156 12.88 3.20 -15.67
C MET A 156 12.33 1.78 -15.84
N THR A 157 11.64 1.25 -14.83
CA THR A 157 10.95 -0.03 -14.92
C THR A 157 10.05 -0.05 -16.16
N SER A 158 10.13 -1.11 -16.97
CA SER A 158 9.25 -1.21 -18.14
C SER A 158 7.79 -1.36 -17.71
N VAL A 159 6.84 -0.90 -18.53
CA VAL A 159 5.41 -1.02 -18.19
C VAL A 159 4.98 -2.48 -18.03
N PRO A 160 5.43 -3.42 -18.90
CA PRO A 160 5.12 -4.85 -18.69
C PRO A 160 5.71 -5.42 -17.39
N ASP A 161 6.94 -5.07 -17.02
CA ASP A 161 7.55 -5.54 -15.77
C ASP A 161 6.84 -4.93 -14.55
N PHE A 162 6.50 -3.63 -14.59
CA PHE A 162 5.73 -2.96 -13.54
C PHE A 162 4.37 -3.65 -13.32
N ARG A 163 3.68 -4.00 -14.41
CA ARG A 163 2.42 -4.74 -14.36
C ARG A 163 2.62 -6.11 -13.71
N ALA A 164 3.54 -6.91 -14.23
CA ALA A 164 3.78 -8.25 -13.71
C ALA A 164 4.12 -8.23 -12.21
N GLN A 165 4.99 -7.31 -11.79
CA GLN A 165 5.37 -7.15 -10.38
C GLN A 165 4.18 -6.75 -9.49
N PHE A 166 3.28 -5.88 -9.97
CA PHE A 166 2.09 -5.51 -9.21
C PHE A 166 1.07 -6.64 -9.15
N GLU A 167 0.85 -7.36 -10.26
CA GLU A 167 -0.02 -8.54 -10.29
C GLU A 167 0.49 -9.65 -9.37
N ASP A 168 1.79 -9.94 -9.37
CA ASP A 168 2.41 -10.92 -8.47
C ASP A 168 2.22 -10.53 -7.01
N ALA A 169 2.46 -9.27 -6.66
CA ALA A 169 2.26 -8.75 -5.32
C ALA A 169 0.79 -8.85 -4.86
N MET A 170 -0.16 -8.53 -5.73
CA MET A 170 -1.60 -8.70 -5.43
C MET A 170 -1.98 -10.16 -5.27
N ASN A 171 -1.44 -11.07 -6.08
CA ASN A 171 -1.66 -12.52 -5.97
C ASN A 171 -1.14 -13.04 -4.63
N THR A 172 0.08 -12.68 -4.22
CA THR A 172 0.64 -13.02 -2.91
C THR A 172 -0.29 -12.60 -1.76
N LEU A 173 -0.82 -11.39 -1.82
CA LEU A 173 -1.80 -10.93 -0.82
C LEU A 173 -3.09 -11.77 -0.86
N ARG A 174 -3.62 -12.05 -2.04
CA ARG A 174 -4.86 -12.82 -2.19
C ARG A 174 -4.73 -14.27 -1.71
N GLU A 175 -3.60 -14.91 -1.95
CA GLU A 175 -3.31 -16.25 -1.45
C GLU A 175 -3.22 -16.28 0.09
N ALA A 176 -2.51 -15.34 0.68
CA ALA A 176 -2.27 -15.31 2.13
C ALA A 176 -3.43 -14.68 2.94
N SER A 177 -4.16 -13.73 2.36
CA SER A 177 -5.24 -12.98 3.03
C SER A 177 -6.36 -12.59 2.05
N PRO A 178 -7.17 -13.55 1.58
CA PRO A 178 -8.11 -13.38 0.47
C PRO A 178 -9.23 -12.36 0.72
N LYS A 179 -9.47 -11.99 1.97
CA LYS A 179 -10.54 -11.04 2.35
C LYS A 179 -10.04 -9.61 2.60
N THR A 180 -8.73 -9.37 2.54
CA THR A 180 -8.14 -8.06 2.73
C THR A 180 -8.53 -7.12 1.60
N GLN A 181 -9.06 -5.96 1.93
CA GLN A 181 -9.31 -4.90 0.96
C GLN A 181 -8.01 -4.14 0.64
N VAL A 182 -7.90 -3.65 -0.58
CA VAL A 182 -6.73 -2.90 -1.02
C VAL A 182 -7.16 -1.53 -1.53
N PHE A 183 -6.60 -0.48 -0.96
CA PHE A 183 -6.66 0.87 -1.51
C PHE A 183 -5.34 1.17 -2.23
N VAL A 184 -5.43 1.59 -3.48
CA VAL A 184 -4.28 1.94 -4.32
C VAL A 184 -4.33 3.43 -4.65
N ALA A 185 -3.32 4.17 -4.23
CA ALA A 185 -3.14 5.57 -4.61
C ALA A 185 -2.34 5.67 -5.92
N SER A 186 -2.70 6.60 -6.77
CA SER A 186 -1.93 6.90 -7.97
C SER A 186 -0.55 7.50 -7.64
N VAL A 187 0.44 7.21 -8.48
CA VAL A 187 1.77 7.84 -8.45
C VAL A 187 1.59 9.35 -8.71
N PRO A 188 2.18 10.23 -7.90
CA PRO A 188 2.05 11.68 -8.07
C PRO A 188 2.61 12.19 -9.40
N ASP A 189 2.17 13.37 -9.83
CA ASP A 189 2.71 14.07 -11.00
C ASP A 189 4.13 14.60 -10.72
N LEU A 190 5.15 13.81 -11.07
CA LEU A 190 6.56 14.15 -10.86
C LEU A 190 6.99 15.40 -11.64
N LYS A 191 6.40 15.63 -12.84
CA LYS A 191 6.69 16.83 -13.61
C LYS A 191 6.14 18.08 -12.94
N ARG A 192 5.00 17.97 -12.25
CA ARG A 192 4.47 19.04 -11.41
C ARG A 192 5.42 19.36 -10.25
N LEU A 193 5.95 18.35 -9.56
CA LEU A 193 6.93 18.55 -8.48
C LEU A 193 8.19 19.27 -9.00
N TRP A 194 8.75 18.85 -10.14
CA TRP A 194 9.83 19.58 -10.80
C TRP A 194 9.45 21.03 -11.08
N SER A 195 8.25 21.30 -11.63
CA SER A 195 7.84 22.66 -12.01
C SER A 195 7.76 23.62 -10.83
N ILE A 196 7.47 23.11 -9.63
CA ILE A 196 7.43 23.89 -8.38
C ILE A 196 8.85 24.15 -7.85
N GLY A 197 9.63 23.08 -7.70
CA GLY A 197 10.94 23.15 -7.05
C GLY A 197 12.02 23.80 -7.91
N ARG A 198 11.94 23.72 -9.26
CA ARG A 198 12.98 24.26 -10.15
C ARG A 198 13.27 25.75 -10.01
N THR A 199 12.38 26.51 -9.41
CA THR A 199 12.56 27.94 -9.14
C THR A 199 13.16 28.25 -7.77
N ASN A 200 13.41 27.23 -6.96
CA ASN A 200 13.99 27.36 -5.63
C ASN A 200 15.46 26.89 -5.65
N GLU A 201 16.37 27.73 -5.17
CA GLU A 201 17.81 27.41 -5.21
C GLU A 201 18.18 26.23 -4.30
N LEU A 202 17.53 26.08 -3.13
CA LEU A 202 17.81 24.96 -2.24
C LEU A 202 17.39 23.63 -2.87
N SER A 203 16.23 23.59 -3.53
CA SER A 203 15.78 22.37 -4.22
C SER A 203 16.75 21.96 -5.30
N LYS A 204 17.29 22.91 -6.09
CA LYS A 204 18.28 22.61 -7.14
C LYS A 204 19.55 22.00 -6.55
N GLU A 205 20.04 22.52 -5.43
CA GLU A 205 21.21 21.95 -4.76
C GLU A 205 20.93 20.51 -4.25
N MET A 206 19.75 20.28 -3.66
CA MET A 206 19.36 18.96 -3.20
C MET A 206 19.22 17.96 -4.39
N TRP A 207 18.66 18.41 -5.50
CA TRP A 207 18.48 17.53 -6.68
C TRP A 207 19.80 17.15 -7.35
N LYS A 208 20.87 17.95 -7.19
CA LYS A 208 22.24 17.58 -7.64
C LYS A 208 22.79 16.34 -6.92
N LEU A 209 22.23 15.98 -5.76
CA LEU A 209 22.57 14.75 -5.03
C LEU A 209 22.01 13.48 -5.69
N GLY A 210 21.30 13.61 -6.81
CA GLY A 210 20.82 12.48 -7.60
C GLY A 210 19.38 12.06 -7.29
N ILE A 211 18.61 12.86 -6.57
CA ILE A 211 17.18 12.62 -6.33
C ILE A 211 16.46 12.65 -7.68
N CYS A 212 15.83 11.53 -8.05
CA CYS A 212 15.03 11.41 -9.27
C CYS A 212 15.68 12.01 -10.53
N SER A 213 16.91 11.61 -10.86
CA SER A 213 17.71 12.25 -11.92
C SER A 213 17.02 12.24 -13.28
N SER A 214 16.21 11.21 -13.59
CA SER A 214 15.42 11.15 -14.82
C SER A 214 14.49 12.35 -15.00
N MET A 215 13.89 12.87 -13.92
CA MET A 215 13.00 14.03 -13.92
C MET A 215 13.71 15.33 -13.55
N LEU A 216 14.53 15.30 -12.48
CA LEU A 216 14.98 16.51 -11.78
C LEU A 216 16.37 16.99 -12.19
N ALA A 217 17.16 16.19 -12.92
CA ALA A 217 18.47 16.64 -13.41
C ALA A 217 18.34 17.88 -14.29
N GLU A 218 19.33 18.77 -14.21
CA GLU A 218 19.38 20.02 -14.97
C GLU A 218 18.07 20.81 -14.90
N PRO A 219 17.65 21.22 -13.67
CA PRO A 219 16.30 21.74 -13.45
C PRO A 219 15.99 23.01 -14.24
N ASP A 220 16.98 23.80 -14.57
CA ASP A 220 16.85 25.06 -15.33
C ASP A 220 16.93 24.87 -16.85
N ASP A 221 17.38 23.69 -17.31
CA ASP A 221 17.40 23.40 -18.75
C ASP A 221 16.00 23.16 -19.28
N LEU A 222 15.52 24.09 -20.12
CA LEU A 222 14.24 24.03 -20.82
C LEU A 222 14.40 23.66 -22.31
N GLY A 223 15.61 23.32 -22.76
CA GLY A 223 15.89 22.89 -24.10
C GLY A 223 15.14 21.60 -24.48
N ALA A 224 15.11 21.32 -25.78
CA ALA A 224 14.31 20.21 -26.32
C ALA A 224 14.69 18.84 -25.73
N ALA A 225 15.98 18.59 -25.48
CA ALA A 225 16.44 17.32 -24.92
C ALA A 225 15.97 17.12 -23.47
N ALA A 226 16.13 18.13 -22.61
CA ALA A 226 15.71 18.07 -21.21
C ALA A 226 14.17 18.03 -21.09
N SER A 227 13.45 18.77 -21.91
CA SER A 227 12.01 18.73 -21.98
C SER A 227 11.51 17.34 -22.41
N SER A 228 12.05 16.77 -23.48
CA SER A 228 11.72 15.41 -23.96
C SER A 228 12.02 14.33 -22.90
N ARG A 229 13.13 14.46 -22.16
CA ARG A 229 13.43 13.55 -21.04
C ARG A 229 12.32 13.57 -19.99
N ARG A 230 11.91 14.76 -19.54
CA ARG A 230 10.86 14.92 -18.54
C ARG A 230 9.48 14.45 -19.04
N ASP A 231 9.18 14.69 -20.31
CA ASP A 231 7.94 14.21 -20.93
C ASP A 231 7.87 12.68 -20.93
N LYS A 232 8.97 12.00 -21.26
CA LYS A 232 9.06 10.53 -21.20
C LYS A 232 8.84 9.98 -19.79
N VAL A 233 9.37 10.65 -18.76
CA VAL A 233 9.12 10.25 -17.37
C VAL A 233 7.66 10.46 -17.01
N GLN A 234 7.08 11.60 -17.38
CA GLN A 234 5.69 11.90 -17.15
C GLN A 234 4.74 10.91 -17.84
N ASP A 235 5.04 10.56 -19.08
CA ASP A 235 4.25 9.57 -19.83
C ASP A 235 4.37 8.18 -19.17
N ARG A 236 5.54 7.78 -18.70
CA ARG A 236 5.74 6.55 -17.95
C ARG A 236 4.92 6.52 -16.64
N VAL A 237 4.85 7.62 -15.90
CA VAL A 237 4.00 7.74 -14.69
C VAL A 237 2.52 7.56 -15.03
N LYS A 238 2.06 8.12 -16.16
CA LYS A 238 0.67 7.90 -16.62
C LYS A 238 0.41 6.43 -16.96
N GLU A 239 1.38 5.78 -17.64
CA GLU A 239 1.28 4.36 -17.97
C GLU A 239 1.26 3.49 -16.70
N TYR A 240 2.07 3.79 -15.69
CA TYR A 240 2.01 3.10 -14.40
C TYR A 240 0.64 3.29 -13.72
N ASN A 241 0.11 4.50 -13.70
CA ASN A 241 -1.21 4.75 -13.13
C ASN A 241 -2.32 3.99 -13.86
N ALA A 242 -2.25 3.87 -15.18
CA ALA A 242 -3.17 3.05 -15.94
C ALA A 242 -3.04 1.54 -15.62
N VAL A 243 -1.84 1.06 -15.34
CA VAL A 243 -1.63 -0.32 -14.87
C VAL A 243 -2.25 -0.53 -13.49
N LEU A 244 -2.01 0.39 -12.54
CA LEU A 244 -2.58 0.31 -11.18
C LEU A 244 -4.11 0.29 -11.21
N GLU A 245 -4.71 1.14 -12.05
CA GLU A 245 -6.17 1.21 -12.27
C GLU A 245 -6.70 -0.11 -12.83
N ASP A 246 -6.15 -0.58 -13.96
CA ASP A 246 -6.60 -1.79 -14.65
C ASP A 246 -6.48 -3.06 -13.77
N VAL A 247 -5.35 -3.25 -13.07
CA VAL A 247 -5.17 -4.39 -12.16
C VAL A 247 -6.16 -4.30 -10.99
N CYS A 248 -6.38 -3.11 -10.45
CA CYS A 248 -7.31 -2.89 -9.36
C CYS A 248 -8.77 -3.12 -9.78
N GLU A 249 -9.18 -2.71 -10.99
CA GLU A 249 -10.54 -2.92 -11.52
C GLU A 249 -10.88 -4.42 -11.68
N ASN A 250 -9.89 -5.27 -11.89
CA ASN A 250 -10.05 -6.72 -11.99
C ASN A 250 -10.16 -7.43 -10.62
N ASP A 251 -10.03 -6.70 -9.50
CA ASP A 251 -10.15 -7.22 -8.15
C ASP A 251 -11.27 -6.51 -7.36
N LYS A 252 -12.36 -7.22 -7.07
CA LYS A 252 -13.54 -6.68 -6.36
C LYS A 252 -13.24 -6.11 -4.97
N LEU A 253 -12.10 -6.48 -4.38
CA LEU A 253 -11.62 -5.98 -3.09
C LEU A 253 -10.49 -4.94 -3.27
N CYS A 254 -10.35 -4.35 -4.45
CA CYS A 254 -9.44 -3.27 -4.72
C CYS A 254 -10.20 -1.98 -5.09
N ARG A 255 -9.71 -0.86 -4.61
CA ARG A 255 -10.15 0.48 -5.03
C ARG A 255 -8.94 1.32 -5.40
N PHE A 256 -8.89 1.74 -6.64
CA PHE A 256 -7.96 2.77 -7.10
C PHE A 256 -8.51 4.16 -6.80
N ASP A 257 -7.63 5.14 -6.60
CA ASP A 257 -8.02 6.51 -6.25
C ASP A 257 -8.59 7.33 -7.44
N GLY A 258 -8.79 6.71 -8.60
CA GLY A 258 -9.25 7.38 -9.82
C GLY A 258 -8.26 8.43 -10.33
N GLY A 259 -6.98 8.30 -9.97
CA GLY A 259 -5.93 9.26 -10.28
C GLY A 259 -5.96 10.52 -9.41
N ALA A 260 -6.56 10.48 -8.23
CA ALA A 260 -6.72 11.65 -7.35
C ALA A 260 -5.39 12.27 -6.97
N VAL A 261 -4.42 11.46 -6.54
CA VAL A 261 -3.09 11.94 -6.16
C VAL A 261 -2.35 12.48 -7.38
N TYR A 262 -2.43 11.80 -8.53
CA TYR A 262 -1.81 12.25 -9.77
C TYR A 262 -2.37 13.59 -10.26
N LYS A 263 -3.69 13.75 -10.25
CA LYS A 263 -4.39 14.94 -10.77
C LYS A 263 -4.30 16.15 -9.83
N TYR A 264 -3.99 15.91 -8.56
CA TYR A 264 -3.93 17.01 -7.60
C TYR A 264 -2.75 17.93 -7.92
N ARG A 265 -3.01 19.23 -7.90
CA ARG A 265 -1.99 20.25 -8.17
C ARG A 265 -1.28 20.63 -6.88
N PHE A 266 -0.38 19.74 -6.43
CA PHE A 266 0.48 20.05 -5.29
C PHE A 266 1.15 21.41 -5.46
N ASP A 267 1.34 22.13 -4.36
CA ASP A 267 2.11 23.36 -4.28
C ASP A 267 3.27 23.24 -3.28
N ALA A 268 4.02 24.32 -3.10
CA ALA A 268 5.19 24.31 -2.23
C ALA A 268 4.89 23.96 -0.76
N ALA A 269 3.67 24.23 -0.27
CA ALA A 269 3.29 23.94 1.11
C ALA A 269 3.14 22.43 1.38
N GLN A 270 2.83 21.65 0.34
CA GLN A 270 2.71 20.20 0.45
C GLN A 270 4.04 19.47 0.19
N LEU A 271 5.10 20.14 -0.23
CA LEU A 271 6.42 19.54 -0.41
C LEU A 271 7.32 19.79 0.78
N SER A 272 8.21 18.84 1.08
CA SER A 272 9.26 19.01 2.07
C SER A 272 10.19 20.15 1.68
N THR A 273 10.53 21.00 2.62
CA THR A 273 11.53 22.05 2.41
C THR A 273 12.96 21.52 2.44
N VAL A 274 13.14 20.23 2.76
CA VAL A 274 14.44 19.56 2.73
C VAL A 274 14.83 19.25 1.28
N ASP A 275 13.97 18.56 0.56
CA ASP A 275 14.31 18.03 -0.78
C ASP A 275 13.38 18.50 -1.91
N TRP A 276 12.27 19.15 -1.59
CA TRP A 276 11.28 19.65 -2.57
C TRP A 276 10.76 18.55 -3.50
N PHE A 277 10.77 17.33 -3.00
CA PHE A 277 10.34 16.15 -3.71
C PHE A 277 9.33 15.33 -2.90
N HIS A 278 9.68 14.99 -1.66
CA HIS A 278 8.77 14.25 -0.79
C HIS A 278 7.66 15.14 -0.20
N PRO A 279 6.50 14.57 0.13
CA PRO A 279 5.43 15.32 0.78
C PRO A 279 5.82 15.82 2.18
N SER A 280 5.59 17.09 2.46
CA SER A 280 5.67 17.66 3.81
C SER A 280 4.61 17.06 4.74
N THR A 281 4.61 17.41 6.02
CA THR A 281 3.53 17.08 6.96
C THR A 281 2.15 17.52 6.42
N SER A 282 2.08 18.65 5.72
CA SER A 282 0.86 19.12 5.05
C SER A 282 0.49 18.24 3.85
N GLY A 283 1.47 17.80 3.07
CA GLY A 283 1.27 16.85 1.99
C GLY A 283 0.80 15.48 2.50
N GLN A 284 1.37 14.99 3.59
CA GLN A 284 0.95 13.76 4.24
C GLN A 284 -0.51 13.81 4.71
N LYS A 285 -0.92 14.94 5.32
CA LYS A 285 -2.32 15.17 5.70
C LYS A 285 -3.26 15.12 4.51
N LEU A 286 -2.89 15.75 3.40
CA LEU A 286 -3.67 15.75 2.17
C LEU A 286 -3.85 14.35 1.59
N LEU A 287 -2.77 13.56 1.54
CA LEU A 287 -2.83 12.15 1.10
C LEU A 287 -3.76 11.32 2.01
N ALA A 288 -3.71 11.53 3.32
CA ALA A 288 -4.60 10.88 4.28
C ALA A 288 -6.08 11.22 4.01
N GLU A 289 -6.37 12.48 3.71
CA GLU A 289 -7.72 12.94 3.40
C GLU A 289 -8.25 12.34 2.09
N MET A 290 -7.42 12.31 1.04
CA MET A 290 -7.77 11.68 -0.23
C MET A 290 -8.07 10.19 -0.05
N ALA A 291 -7.19 9.46 0.63
CA ALA A 291 -7.38 8.05 0.90
C ALA A 291 -8.65 7.77 1.72
N TYR A 292 -8.92 8.58 2.74
CA TYR A 292 -10.12 8.44 3.57
C TYR A 292 -11.39 8.56 2.74
N ARG A 293 -11.47 9.54 1.85
CA ARG A 293 -12.62 9.75 0.97
C ARG A 293 -12.89 8.53 0.09
N VAL A 294 -11.84 7.96 -0.53
CA VAL A 294 -11.98 6.79 -1.39
C VAL A 294 -12.40 5.55 -0.60
N VAL A 295 -11.74 5.31 0.54
CA VAL A 295 -12.00 4.13 1.37
C VAL A 295 -13.42 4.14 1.94
N THR A 296 -13.94 5.31 2.31
CA THR A 296 -15.27 5.45 2.94
C THR A 296 -16.40 5.81 1.98
N ALA A 297 -16.12 5.97 0.68
CA ALA A 297 -17.17 6.20 -0.32
C ALA A 297 -18.04 4.94 -0.49
N PRO A 298 -19.38 5.06 -0.50
CA PRO A 298 -20.27 3.93 -0.78
C PRO A 298 -20.00 3.32 -2.16
N GLU A 299 -19.91 4.17 -3.18
CA GLU A 299 -19.56 3.79 -4.55
C GLU A 299 -18.35 4.58 -5.05
N PRO A 300 -17.49 3.99 -5.91
CA PRO A 300 -16.32 4.69 -6.46
C PRO A 300 -16.69 5.97 -7.25
N ASP A 301 -17.83 5.99 -7.90
CA ASP A 301 -18.30 7.11 -8.73
C ASP A 301 -18.79 8.33 -7.91
N ASP A 302 -19.02 8.17 -6.61
CA ASP A 302 -19.41 9.24 -5.69
C ASP A 302 -18.24 10.16 -5.27
N LEU A 303 -17.04 9.94 -5.80
CA LEU A 303 -15.83 10.66 -5.44
C LEU A 303 -15.76 12.06 -6.04
N LYS A 304 -16.36 13.05 -5.37
CA LYS A 304 -16.03 14.47 -5.59
C LYS A 304 -14.65 14.75 -4.98
N LEU A 305 -13.63 14.69 -5.82
CA LEU A 305 -12.27 15.05 -5.43
C LEU A 305 -12.19 16.53 -5.05
N PRO A 306 -11.33 16.91 -4.07
CA PRO A 306 -11.11 18.32 -3.79
C PRO A 306 -10.55 18.99 -5.04
N THR A 307 -11.29 19.97 -5.54
CA THR A 307 -10.75 20.89 -6.54
C THR A 307 -9.70 21.75 -5.85
N SER A 308 -8.50 21.84 -6.43
CA SER A 308 -7.52 22.83 -5.99
C SER A 308 -8.20 24.20 -6.11
N SER A 309 -8.35 24.91 -4.99
CA SER A 309 -8.66 26.34 -5.03
C SER A 309 -7.52 27.00 -5.80
N GLY A 310 -7.87 27.59 -6.96
CA GLY A 310 -6.97 28.21 -7.90
C GLY A 310 -6.21 29.41 -7.34
#